data_ae3d3ee18c8676aa306f53bed9e9b6a7
#
_entry.id   ae3d3ee18c8676aa306f53bed9e9b6a7
#
_cell.length_a   1.000
_cell.length_b   1.000
_cell.length_c   1.000
_cell.angle_alpha   90.00
_cell.angle_beta   90.00
_cell.angle_gamma   90.00
#
_symmetry.space_group_name_H-M   'P 1'
#
loop_
_entity.id
_entity.type
_entity.pdbx_description
1 polymer ?
#
loop_
_entity_poly.entity_id
_entity_poly.type
_entity_poly.pdbx_seq_one_letter_code
_entity_poly.pdbx_strand_id
1 'polypeptide(L)'
;MPKAVWNGIIIAEAPDSAVELVEGNVYFPADSVRRDCLQPSETHTVCPWKGTASYFHVAAEGEVNRDAAWYYPEPKEAARKITGRIAFWKGVRVEP
;
A
#
# COMPACT_ATOMS: atom_id res chain seq x y z
N MET A 1 -11.76 1.72 -11.82
CA MET A 1 -10.38 1.29 -11.50
C MET A 1 -9.92 1.98 -10.23
N PRO A 2 -9.76 1.26 -9.13
CA PRO A 2 -9.21 1.87 -7.91
C PRO A 2 -7.87 2.53 -8.17
N LYS A 3 -7.65 3.66 -7.53
CA LYS A 3 -6.36 4.35 -7.63
C LYS A 3 -6.03 5.04 -6.31
N ALA A 4 -4.74 5.19 -6.05
CA ALA A 4 -4.22 5.92 -4.91
C ALA A 4 -3.57 7.20 -5.42
N VAL A 5 -3.97 8.34 -4.85
CA VAL A 5 -3.52 9.66 -5.30
C VAL A 5 -2.94 10.42 -4.12
N TRP A 6 -1.78 11.00 -4.32
CA TRP A 6 -1.18 11.87 -3.32
C TRP A 6 -0.40 12.99 -3.99
N ASN A 7 -0.54 14.18 -3.45
CA ASN A 7 0.16 15.37 -3.94
C ASN A 7 -0.04 15.58 -5.45
N GLY A 8 -1.25 15.31 -5.94
CA GLY A 8 -1.61 15.47 -7.35
C GLY A 8 -1.12 14.36 -8.27
N ILE A 9 -0.48 13.31 -7.73
CA ILE A 9 0.12 12.24 -8.52
C ILE A 9 -0.63 10.94 -8.26
N ILE A 10 -0.93 10.19 -9.32
CA ILE A 10 -1.48 8.84 -9.20
C ILE A 10 -0.33 7.91 -8.85
N ILE A 11 -0.34 7.41 -7.60
CA ILE A 11 0.72 6.54 -7.08
C ILE A 11 0.49 5.09 -7.50
N ALA A 12 -0.77 4.67 -7.58
CA ALA A 12 -1.13 3.30 -7.93
C ALA A 12 -2.46 3.31 -8.66
N GLU A 13 -2.65 2.37 -9.58
CA GLU A 13 -3.92 2.18 -10.25
C GLU A 13 -4.00 0.76 -10.78
N ALA A 14 -5.14 0.10 -10.55
CA ALA A 14 -5.35 -1.28 -10.97
C ALA A 14 -6.83 -1.54 -11.21
N PRO A 15 -7.17 -2.53 -12.05
CA PRO A 15 -8.58 -2.91 -12.23
C PRO A 15 -9.18 -3.44 -10.92
N ASP A 16 -10.49 -3.30 -10.78
CA ASP A 16 -11.21 -3.82 -9.61
C ASP A 16 -10.90 -5.30 -9.36
N SER A 17 -10.75 -6.08 -10.42
CA SER A 17 -10.47 -7.51 -10.31
C SER A 17 -9.06 -7.83 -9.80
N ALA A 18 -8.16 -6.86 -9.79
CA ALA A 18 -6.77 -7.08 -9.40
C ALA A 18 -6.45 -6.68 -7.98
N VAL A 19 -7.35 -5.97 -7.30
CA VAL A 19 -7.11 -5.53 -5.92
C VAL A 19 -7.81 -6.45 -4.93
N GLU A 20 -7.33 -6.45 -3.68
CA GLU A 20 -8.00 -7.14 -2.58
C GLU A 20 -8.50 -6.11 -1.59
N LEU A 21 -9.71 -6.31 -1.08
CA LEU A 21 -10.30 -5.42 -0.09
C LEU A 21 -10.33 -6.15 1.26
N VAL A 22 -9.59 -5.64 2.22
CA VAL A 22 -9.50 -6.23 3.55
C VAL A 22 -9.63 -5.13 4.59
N GLU A 23 -10.59 -5.28 5.49
CA GLU A 23 -10.84 -4.31 6.59
C GLU A 23 -11.01 -2.88 6.07
N GLY A 24 -11.66 -2.74 4.92
CA GLY A 24 -11.89 -1.42 4.33
C GLY A 24 -10.69 -0.83 3.60
N ASN A 25 -9.56 -1.53 3.57
CA ASN A 25 -8.36 -1.08 2.86
C ASN A 25 -8.24 -1.78 1.52
N VAL A 26 -7.84 -1.01 0.50
CA VAL A 26 -7.59 -1.55 -0.83
C VAL A 26 -6.11 -1.93 -0.92
N TYR A 27 -5.84 -3.20 -1.20
CA TYR A 27 -4.48 -3.70 -1.37
C TYR A 27 -4.20 -3.85 -2.85
N PHE A 28 -3.29 -3.02 -3.34
CA PHE A 28 -2.90 -2.99 -4.76
C PHE A 28 -1.81 -4.00 -5.05
N PRO A 29 -1.85 -4.68 -6.20
CA PRO A 29 -0.70 -5.48 -6.63
C PRO A 29 0.56 -4.62 -6.66
N ALA A 30 1.69 -5.19 -6.25
CA ALA A 30 2.92 -4.40 -6.17
C ALA A 30 3.31 -3.78 -7.52
N ASP A 31 3.06 -4.49 -8.61
CA ASP A 31 3.41 -4.00 -9.95
C ASP A 31 2.49 -2.90 -10.47
N SER A 32 1.41 -2.60 -9.75
CA SER A 32 0.51 -1.47 -10.10
C SER A 32 0.91 -0.18 -9.41
N VAL A 33 1.95 -0.19 -8.57
CA VAL A 33 2.41 0.96 -7.79
C VAL A 33 3.67 1.52 -8.41
N ARG A 34 3.72 2.86 -8.54
CA ARG A 34 4.90 3.54 -9.08
C ARG A 34 6.08 3.40 -8.11
N ARG A 35 7.12 2.67 -8.54
CA ARG A 35 8.30 2.43 -7.71
C ARG A 35 9.06 3.71 -7.38
N ASP A 36 9.06 4.67 -8.29
CA ASP A 36 9.73 5.94 -8.06
C ASP A 36 9.04 6.80 -7.00
N CYS A 37 7.83 6.40 -6.58
CA CYS A 37 7.10 7.09 -5.51
C CYS A 37 7.22 6.37 -4.17
N LEU A 38 7.99 5.29 -4.09
CA LEU A 38 8.15 4.51 -2.85
C LEU A 38 9.59 4.59 -2.35
N GLN A 39 9.74 4.84 -1.05
CA GLN A 39 11.04 4.81 -0.40
C GLN A 39 10.99 3.81 0.76
N PRO A 40 11.99 2.96 0.92
CA PRO A 40 11.98 1.98 2.02
C PRO A 40 11.91 2.66 3.39
N SER A 41 11.16 2.05 4.29
CA SER A 41 11.06 2.50 5.68
C SER A 41 11.55 1.38 6.59
N GLU A 42 12.07 1.76 7.76
CA GLU A 42 12.48 0.79 8.78
C GLU A 42 11.34 0.47 9.75
N THR A 43 10.19 1.07 9.58
CA THR A 43 9.05 0.85 10.45
C THR A 43 8.42 -0.52 10.21
N HIS A 44 8.10 -1.21 11.30
CA HIS A 44 7.37 -2.48 11.27
C HIS A 44 6.33 -2.47 12.37
N THR A 45 5.17 -3.07 12.09
CA THR A 45 4.12 -3.22 13.10
C THR A 45 3.59 -4.64 13.03
N VAL A 46 2.97 -5.10 14.12
CA VAL A 46 2.46 -6.47 14.20
C VAL A 46 0.94 -6.44 14.29
N CYS A 47 0.30 -7.20 13.41
CA CYS A 47 -1.13 -7.46 13.46
C CYS A 47 -1.32 -8.92 13.88
N PRO A 48 -2.11 -9.20 14.93
CA PRO A 48 -2.22 -10.58 15.45
C PRO A 48 -2.66 -11.61 14.41
N TRP A 49 -3.54 -11.23 13.47
CA TRP A 49 -4.01 -12.20 12.49
C TRP A 49 -3.35 -12.10 11.12
N LYS A 50 -2.76 -10.94 10.79
CA LYS A 50 -2.13 -10.76 9.47
C LYS A 50 -0.62 -10.99 9.49
N GLY A 51 0.03 -10.71 10.60
CA GLY A 51 1.47 -10.86 10.72
C GLY A 51 2.20 -9.52 10.86
N THR A 52 3.45 -9.46 10.39
CA THR A 52 4.27 -8.26 10.51
C THR A 52 4.17 -7.43 9.25
N ALA A 53 3.73 -6.18 9.39
CA ALA A 53 3.68 -5.21 8.30
C ALA A 53 5.02 -4.50 8.16
N SER A 54 5.42 -4.26 6.93
CA SER A 54 6.53 -3.39 6.58
C SER A 54 5.98 -2.16 5.90
N TYR A 55 6.75 -1.07 5.87
CA TYR A 55 6.25 0.22 5.39
C TYR A 55 7.11 0.81 4.30
N PHE A 56 6.49 1.66 3.48
CA PHE A 56 7.16 2.58 2.57
C PHE A 56 6.76 4.00 2.91
N HIS A 57 7.69 4.93 2.71
CA HIS A 57 7.33 6.34 2.59
C HIS A 57 6.82 6.55 1.16
N VAL A 58 5.86 7.46 0.99
CA VAL A 58 5.38 7.83 -0.35
C VAL A 58 6.01 9.18 -0.70
N ALA A 59 6.68 9.24 -1.83
CA ALA A 59 7.36 10.45 -2.29
C ALA A 59 6.81 10.89 -3.64
N ALA A 60 6.50 12.18 -3.77
CA ALA A 60 6.01 12.74 -5.03
C ALA A 60 6.23 14.26 -5.02
N GLU A 61 6.66 14.79 -6.15
CA GLU A 61 6.82 16.24 -6.37
C GLU A 61 7.69 16.89 -5.27
N GLY A 62 8.78 16.23 -4.91
CA GLY A 62 9.73 16.77 -3.95
C GLY A 62 9.32 16.65 -2.49
N GLU A 63 8.19 16.02 -2.19
CA GLU A 63 7.72 15.86 -0.82
C GLU A 63 7.68 14.38 -0.45
N VAL A 64 7.82 14.10 0.85
CA VAL A 64 7.81 12.75 1.40
C VAL A 64 6.72 12.64 2.45
N ASN A 65 5.86 11.66 2.30
CA ASN A 65 4.83 11.30 3.27
C ASN A 65 5.30 10.02 3.97
N ARG A 66 5.74 10.17 5.21
CA ARG A 66 6.43 9.09 5.93
C ARG A 66 5.45 7.99 6.33
N ASP A 67 5.85 6.73 6.05
CA ASP A 67 5.08 5.53 6.41
C ASP A 67 3.64 5.54 5.89
N ALA A 68 3.45 6.13 4.71
CA ALA A 68 2.11 6.29 4.14
C ALA A 68 1.63 5.06 3.37
N ALA A 69 2.45 4.04 3.24
CA ALA A 69 2.09 2.78 2.60
C ALA A 69 2.59 1.61 3.44
N TRP A 70 1.86 0.50 3.39
CA TRP A 70 2.29 -0.70 4.11
C TRP A 70 2.01 -1.95 3.27
N TYR A 71 2.70 -3.04 3.62
CA TYR A 71 2.53 -4.33 2.97
C TYR A 71 2.95 -5.44 3.93
N TYR A 72 2.49 -6.64 3.66
CA TYR A 72 2.84 -7.83 4.43
C TYR A 72 3.65 -8.75 3.52
N PRO A 73 5.00 -8.77 3.65
CA PRO A 73 5.82 -9.64 2.78
C PRO A 73 5.60 -11.12 3.06
N GLU A 74 5.32 -11.46 4.32
CA GLU A 74 5.10 -12.85 4.73
C GLU A 74 3.93 -12.91 5.71
N PRO A 75 2.68 -12.70 5.22
CA PRO A 75 1.53 -12.70 6.10
C PRO A 75 1.24 -14.09 6.64
N LYS A 76 0.49 -14.15 7.74
CA LYS A 76 -0.02 -15.41 8.25
C LYS A 76 -0.99 -16.01 7.24
N GLU A 77 -1.22 -17.32 7.34
CA GLU A 77 -2.04 -18.06 6.38
C GLU A 77 -3.41 -17.41 6.16
N ALA A 78 -4.04 -16.92 7.23
CA ALA A 78 -5.36 -16.30 7.12
C ALA A 78 -5.38 -15.04 6.24
N ALA A 79 -4.24 -14.42 6.02
CA ALA A 79 -4.12 -13.20 5.21
C ALA A 79 -3.29 -13.43 3.95
N ARG A 80 -3.15 -14.67 3.52
CA ARG A 80 -2.30 -15.02 2.39
C ARG A 80 -2.62 -14.24 1.11
N LYS A 81 -3.87 -13.87 0.90
CA LYS A 81 -4.28 -13.20 -0.33
C LYS A 81 -3.71 -11.78 -0.48
N ILE A 82 -3.23 -11.16 0.60
CA ILE A 82 -2.64 -9.83 0.53
C ILE A 82 -1.10 -9.86 0.46
N THR A 83 -0.49 -11.02 0.28
CA THR A 83 0.97 -11.15 0.24
C THR A 83 1.59 -10.15 -0.74
N GLY A 84 2.48 -9.29 -0.25
CA GLY A 84 3.24 -8.35 -1.06
C GLY A 84 2.42 -7.21 -1.65
N ARG A 85 1.11 -7.18 -1.44
CA ARG A 85 0.26 -6.11 -1.94
C ARG A 85 0.41 -4.88 -1.06
N ILE A 86 0.19 -3.69 -1.64
CA ILE A 86 0.47 -2.42 -0.97
C ILE A 86 -0.83 -1.67 -0.73
N ALA A 87 -1.01 -1.19 0.51
CA ALA A 87 -2.14 -0.36 0.91
C ALA A 87 -1.62 1.00 1.37
N PHE A 88 -2.51 2.00 1.38
CA PHE A 88 -2.13 3.39 1.62
C PHE A 88 -3.00 4.04 2.68
N TRP A 89 -2.46 5.06 3.37
CA TRP A 89 -3.17 5.87 4.35
C TRP A 89 -2.48 7.24 4.49
N LYS A 90 -2.73 7.95 5.58
CA LYS A 90 -2.04 9.21 5.93
C LYS A 90 -2.11 10.26 4.82
N GLY A 91 -3.30 10.50 4.32
CA GLY A 91 -3.50 11.54 3.32
C GLY A 91 -3.39 11.07 1.89
N VAL A 92 -2.94 9.84 1.66
CA VAL A 92 -3.04 9.23 0.33
C VAL A 92 -4.51 8.88 0.13
N ARG A 93 -5.12 9.48 -0.90
CA ARG A 93 -6.54 9.28 -1.19
C ARG A 93 -6.71 8.06 -2.09
N VAL A 94 -7.53 7.10 -1.66
CA VAL A 94 -7.84 5.93 -2.47
C VAL A 94 -9.24 6.14 -3.03
N GLU A 95 -9.34 6.12 -4.35
CA GLU A 95 -10.59 6.37 -5.08
C GLU A 95 -11.01 5.12 -5.85
N PRO A 96 -12.33 4.93 -6.03
CA PRO A 96 -12.85 3.78 -6.79
C PRO A 96 -12.49 3.83 -8.28
#